data_7b29781db957a56b9303a2a89274a2e1
#
_entry.id   7b29781db957a56b9303a2a89274a2e1
#
_cell.length_a   1.000
_cell.length_b   1.000
_cell.length_c   1.000
_cell.angle_alpha   90.00
_cell.angle_beta   90.00
_cell.angle_gamma   90.00
#
_symmetry.space_group_name_H-M   'P 1'
#
loop_
_entity.id
_entity.type
_entity.pdbx_description
1 polymer ?
#
loop_
_entity_poly.entity_id
_entity_poly.type
_entity_poly.pdbx_seq_one_letter_code
_entity_poly.pdbx_strand_id
1 'polypeptide(L)'
;NVHCWDDQQANNPDSDPAWRGDFKGLIEKLDYIKALGFSAIWITPVVTNASGYDYHGYHAFDFSTVDVRYESDDVKYQDLIDAAHEKGMKIIQDIVINHTGNFGEATLAPMFTKEYNTLKDLESVNCMVPIPDSDFAKTFPDYDSLAPGYQYQARLNIMKDTKALDSGDHDTENNYHHYKDLSWESPTVQTGQIAGDCVDVNTENPKVAEYLNTVYGDYINMGVDAFRMDTEKHVSRLTLNQFYFPSWLKTGGKNFYVFGEVCTRVSEFWNHNIPAISAPFYTWAETDSKYINALGDD
;
A
#
# COMPACT_ATOMS: atom_id res chain seq x y z
N ASN A 1 -15.26 -5.26 11.25
CA ASN A 1 -15.90 -4.80 12.48
C ASN A 1 -17.33 -5.32 12.56
N VAL A 2 -17.74 -5.81 13.74
CA VAL A 2 -19.13 -6.23 14.02
C VAL A 2 -20.09 -5.07 13.75
N HIS A 3 -19.68 -3.86 14.05
CA HIS A 3 -20.46 -2.66 13.79
C HIS A 3 -20.85 -2.44 12.34
N CYS A 4 -20.08 -2.97 11.38
CA CYS A 4 -20.44 -2.87 9.96
C CYS A 4 -21.77 -3.55 9.61
N TRP A 5 -22.28 -4.41 10.48
CA TRP A 5 -23.51 -5.16 10.30
C TRP A 5 -24.66 -4.64 11.16
N ASP A 6 -24.43 -3.56 11.91
CA ASP A 6 -25.47 -2.84 12.59
C ASP A 6 -26.28 -2.03 11.57
N ASP A 7 -27.59 -2.25 11.50
CA ASP A 7 -28.46 -1.58 10.53
C ASP A 7 -28.44 -0.05 10.64
N GLN A 8 -28.22 0.49 11.83
CA GLN A 8 -28.16 1.94 12.03
C GLN A 8 -26.87 2.52 11.46
N GLN A 9 -25.76 1.82 11.63
CA GLN A 9 -24.46 2.25 11.11
C GLN A 9 -24.34 1.99 9.60
N ALA A 10 -24.86 0.86 9.11
CA ALA A 10 -24.91 0.55 7.69
C ALA A 10 -25.70 1.57 6.88
N ASN A 11 -26.70 2.22 7.48
CA ASN A 11 -27.50 3.26 6.83
C ASN A 11 -26.87 4.66 6.89
N ASN A 12 -25.82 4.86 7.67
CA ASN A 12 -25.14 6.15 7.79
C ASN A 12 -23.61 5.98 7.95
N PRO A 13 -22.95 5.37 6.96
CA PRO A 13 -21.52 5.02 7.03
C PRO A 13 -20.60 6.24 7.16
N ASP A 14 -21.00 7.38 6.61
CA ASP A 14 -20.16 8.59 6.60
C ASP A 14 -20.14 9.34 7.93
N SER A 15 -21.04 9.01 8.85
CA SER A 15 -21.17 9.72 10.12
C SER A 15 -20.52 9.01 11.31
N ASP A 16 -20.17 7.73 11.17
CA ASP A 16 -19.62 6.92 12.26
C ASP A 16 -18.33 6.18 11.82
N PRO A 17 -17.17 6.53 12.40
CA PRO A 17 -15.91 5.81 12.14
C PRO A 17 -16.00 4.32 12.50
N ALA A 18 -16.86 3.92 13.42
CA ALA A 18 -17.08 2.52 13.80
C ALA A 18 -17.74 1.69 12.68
N TRP A 19 -18.26 2.31 11.64
CA TRP A 19 -18.78 1.61 10.46
C TRP A 19 -17.70 0.80 9.75
N ARG A 20 -16.44 1.15 9.91
CA ARG A 20 -15.31 0.46 9.31
C ARG A 20 -15.00 -0.83 10.07
N GLY A 21 -14.60 -1.87 9.32
CA GLY A 21 -14.23 -3.15 9.91
C GLY A 21 -12.93 -3.10 10.71
N ASP A 22 -12.83 -3.96 11.73
CA ASP A 22 -11.61 -4.19 12.51
C ASP A 22 -11.30 -5.69 12.65
N PHE A 23 -10.13 -6.01 13.21
CA PHE A 23 -9.71 -7.40 13.37
C PHE A 23 -10.60 -8.18 14.32
N LYS A 24 -11.11 -7.54 15.37
CA LYS A 24 -12.03 -8.19 16.32
C LYS A 24 -13.30 -8.63 15.63
N GLY A 25 -13.90 -7.76 14.84
CA GLY A 25 -15.10 -8.10 14.06
C GLY A 25 -14.85 -9.20 13.05
N LEU A 26 -13.66 -9.24 12.45
CA LEU A 26 -13.29 -10.30 11.51
C LEU A 26 -13.10 -11.64 12.23
N ILE A 27 -12.44 -11.67 13.39
CA ILE A 27 -12.29 -12.88 14.23
C ILE A 27 -13.66 -13.47 14.58
N GLU A 28 -14.60 -12.64 14.97
CA GLU A 28 -15.96 -13.08 15.30
C GLU A 28 -16.71 -13.71 14.11
N LYS A 29 -16.27 -13.42 12.89
CA LYS A 29 -16.88 -13.94 11.65
C LYS A 29 -16.14 -15.12 11.02
N LEU A 30 -14.99 -15.54 11.57
CA LEU A 30 -14.18 -16.60 10.97
C LEU A 30 -14.94 -17.91 10.79
N ASP A 31 -15.77 -18.31 11.78
CA ASP A 31 -16.58 -19.53 11.67
C ASP A 31 -17.62 -19.45 10.55
N TYR A 32 -18.23 -18.29 10.39
CA TYR A 32 -19.16 -18.05 9.29
C TYR A 32 -18.46 -18.12 7.93
N ILE A 33 -17.30 -17.46 7.79
CA ILE A 33 -16.51 -17.46 6.56
C ILE A 33 -16.06 -18.89 6.22
N LYS A 34 -15.60 -19.64 7.21
CA LYS A 34 -15.20 -21.03 7.04
C LYS A 34 -16.39 -21.93 6.63
N ALA A 35 -17.55 -21.72 7.22
CA ALA A 35 -18.77 -22.47 6.88
C ALA A 35 -19.23 -22.23 5.44
N LEU A 36 -18.89 -21.09 4.84
CA LEU A 36 -19.10 -20.82 3.42
C LEU A 36 -18.11 -21.54 2.50
N GLY A 37 -17.11 -22.23 3.05
CA GLY A 37 -16.13 -23.00 2.30
C GLY A 37 -14.83 -22.26 1.96
N PHE A 38 -14.62 -21.07 2.49
CA PHE A 38 -13.37 -20.34 2.28
C PHE A 38 -12.25 -20.90 3.17
N SER A 39 -11.06 -21.02 2.61
CA SER A 39 -9.84 -21.51 3.28
C SER A 39 -8.79 -20.41 3.49
N ALA A 40 -8.99 -19.24 2.93
CA ALA A 40 -8.13 -18.09 3.09
C ALA A 40 -8.94 -16.79 3.10
N ILE A 41 -8.39 -15.79 3.75
CA ILE A 41 -8.93 -14.42 3.78
C ILE A 41 -7.87 -13.50 3.22
N TRP A 42 -8.23 -12.77 2.18
CA TRP A 42 -7.42 -11.67 1.66
C TRP A 42 -7.93 -10.38 2.29
N ILE A 43 -7.04 -9.68 2.99
CA ILE A 43 -7.32 -8.42 3.65
C ILE A 43 -6.61 -7.28 2.93
N THR A 44 -7.23 -6.10 2.93
CA THR A 44 -6.63 -4.85 2.44
C THR A 44 -5.34 -4.54 3.21
N PRO A 45 -4.46 -3.66 2.69
CA PRO A 45 -3.23 -3.32 3.40
C PRO A 45 -3.50 -2.85 4.83
N VAL A 46 -2.77 -3.43 5.79
CA VAL A 46 -2.98 -3.15 7.22
C VAL A 46 -2.11 -2.02 7.75
N VAL A 47 -1.21 -1.51 6.92
CA VAL A 47 -0.23 -0.48 7.30
C VAL A 47 -0.90 0.84 7.65
N THR A 48 -0.21 1.65 8.48
CA THR A 48 -0.72 2.94 8.92
C THR A 48 -0.89 3.90 7.75
N ASN A 49 -2.10 4.43 7.59
CA ASN A 49 -2.46 5.46 6.61
C ASN A 49 -2.65 6.82 7.30
N ALA A 50 -2.56 7.88 6.52
CA ALA A 50 -2.48 9.23 7.05
C ALA A 50 -3.82 9.78 7.52
N SER A 51 -4.91 9.48 6.79
CA SER A 51 -6.20 10.15 7.02
C SER A 51 -7.40 9.22 6.88
N GLY A 52 -8.58 9.76 7.16
CA GLY A 52 -9.85 9.06 7.00
C GLY A 52 -10.20 8.70 5.56
N TYR A 53 -9.71 9.47 4.60
CA TYR A 53 -9.86 9.15 3.18
C TYR A 53 -9.07 7.92 2.76
N ASP A 54 -8.04 7.56 3.54
CA ASP A 54 -7.12 6.46 3.27
C ASP A 54 -7.52 5.18 4.00
N TYR A 55 -8.78 5.03 4.35
CA TYR A 55 -9.31 3.87 5.08
C TYR A 55 -9.09 2.53 4.37
N HIS A 56 -8.84 2.57 3.08
CA HIS A 56 -8.60 1.40 2.24
C HIS A 56 -7.21 0.79 2.38
N GLY A 57 -6.24 1.51 2.98
CA GLY A 57 -4.90 1.00 3.24
C GLY A 57 -3.85 1.21 2.14
N TYR A 58 -4.23 1.77 0.98
CA TYR A 58 -3.32 1.93 -0.17
C TYR A 58 -2.51 3.23 -0.19
N HIS A 59 -2.68 4.10 0.81
CA HIS A 59 -1.93 5.36 0.93
C HIS A 59 -1.08 5.33 2.20
N ALA A 60 -0.10 4.44 2.24
CA ALA A 60 0.74 4.26 3.41
C ALA A 60 1.42 5.56 3.85
N PHE A 61 1.37 5.81 5.16
CA PHE A 61 2.21 6.79 5.85
C PHE A 61 3.36 6.09 6.58
N ASP A 62 3.13 4.89 7.10
CA ASP A 62 4.15 4.10 7.78
C ASP A 62 3.91 2.61 7.49
N PHE A 63 4.83 2.00 6.74
CA PHE A 63 4.76 0.58 6.41
C PHE A 63 5.07 -0.33 7.60
N SER A 64 5.79 0.17 8.60
CA SER A 64 6.29 -0.63 9.73
C SER A 64 5.26 -0.86 10.82
N THR A 65 4.14 -0.15 10.79
CA THR A 65 3.12 -0.20 11.82
C THR A 65 1.75 -0.55 11.27
N VAL A 66 1.00 -1.31 12.06
CA VAL A 66 -0.41 -1.59 11.77
C VAL A 66 -1.25 -0.39 12.13
N ASP A 67 -2.18 -0.04 11.25
CA ASP A 67 -3.09 1.09 11.51
C ASP A 67 -3.99 0.80 12.70
N VAL A 68 -3.95 1.69 13.69
CA VAL A 68 -4.68 1.53 14.95
C VAL A 68 -6.19 1.42 14.78
N ARG A 69 -6.73 1.84 13.63
CA ARG A 69 -8.15 1.73 13.31
C ARG A 69 -8.61 0.29 13.05
N TYR A 70 -7.69 -0.61 12.70
CA TYR A 70 -7.96 -2.04 12.54
C TYR A 70 -7.84 -2.81 13.85
N GLU A 71 -7.20 -2.22 14.85
CA GLU A 71 -6.99 -2.82 16.15
C GLU A 71 -8.03 -2.35 17.17
N SER A 72 -8.17 -3.10 18.24
CA SER A 72 -8.90 -2.70 19.45
C SER A 72 -7.99 -2.87 20.66
N ASP A 73 -8.47 -2.47 21.84
CA ASP A 73 -7.66 -2.53 23.07
C ASP A 73 -7.16 -3.95 23.36
N ASP A 74 -8.00 -4.95 23.02
CA ASP A 74 -7.81 -6.34 23.36
C ASP A 74 -7.52 -7.23 22.13
N VAL A 75 -7.48 -6.69 20.90
CA VAL A 75 -7.24 -7.46 19.67
C VAL A 75 -6.26 -6.71 18.76
N LYS A 76 -5.20 -7.40 18.40
CA LYS A 76 -4.15 -6.96 17.50
C LYS A 76 -4.10 -7.79 16.23
N TYR A 77 -3.28 -7.39 15.27
CA TYR A 77 -3.15 -8.14 14.02
C TYR A 77 -2.68 -9.58 14.22
N GLN A 78 -1.75 -9.81 15.18
CA GLN A 78 -1.31 -11.16 15.54
C GLN A 78 -2.47 -12.05 15.98
N ASP A 79 -3.41 -11.50 16.76
CA ASP A 79 -4.57 -12.27 17.24
C ASP A 79 -5.47 -12.74 16.09
N LEU A 80 -5.62 -11.92 15.03
CA LEU A 80 -6.33 -12.32 13.82
C LEU A 80 -5.63 -13.48 13.10
N ILE A 81 -4.30 -13.38 12.93
CA ILE A 81 -3.51 -14.43 12.27
C ILE A 81 -3.65 -15.75 13.04
N ASP A 82 -3.44 -15.71 14.35
CA ASP A 82 -3.52 -16.88 15.21
C ASP A 82 -4.92 -17.51 15.19
N ALA A 83 -5.97 -16.70 15.31
CA ALA A 83 -7.35 -17.17 15.27
C ALA A 83 -7.73 -17.80 13.92
N ALA A 84 -7.23 -17.26 12.82
CA ALA A 84 -7.42 -17.84 11.49
C ALA A 84 -6.71 -19.19 11.37
N HIS A 85 -5.46 -19.28 11.83
CA HIS A 85 -4.67 -20.51 11.81
C HIS A 85 -5.29 -21.62 12.69
N GLU A 86 -5.80 -21.29 13.88
CA GLU A 86 -6.52 -22.24 14.73
C GLU A 86 -7.72 -22.87 14.01
N LYS A 87 -8.33 -22.13 13.11
CA LYS A 87 -9.42 -22.62 12.27
C LYS A 87 -8.95 -23.27 10.96
N GLY A 88 -7.63 -23.38 10.73
CA GLY A 88 -7.04 -23.90 9.49
C GLY A 88 -7.30 -23.01 8.28
N MET A 89 -7.49 -21.72 8.51
CA MET A 89 -7.60 -20.69 7.46
C MET A 89 -6.28 -19.95 7.30
N LYS A 90 -6.07 -19.36 6.13
CA LYS A 90 -4.87 -18.61 5.77
C LYS A 90 -5.16 -17.10 5.72
N ILE A 91 -4.16 -16.30 6.04
CA ILE A 91 -4.20 -14.85 5.86
C ILE A 91 -3.33 -14.46 4.68
N ILE A 92 -3.95 -13.80 3.70
CA ILE A 92 -3.29 -13.17 2.56
C ILE A 92 -3.31 -11.67 2.84
N GLN A 93 -2.14 -11.09 3.05
CA GLN A 93 -2.02 -9.65 3.25
C GLN A 93 -1.83 -8.95 1.90
N ASP A 94 -2.66 -7.95 1.65
CA ASP A 94 -2.39 -7.00 0.56
C ASP A 94 -1.20 -6.13 0.94
N ILE A 95 -0.28 -5.94 0.02
CA ILE A 95 0.90 -5.11 0.21
C ILE A 95 1.06 -4.12 -0.94
N VAL A 96 1.60 -2.96 -0.62
CA VAL A 96 1.94 -1.94 -1.59
C VAL A 96 3.40 -1.58 -1.41
N ILE A 97 4.22 -1.74 -2.46
CA ILE A 97 5.61 -1.28 -2.44
C ILE A 97 5.87 -0.16 -3.45
N ASN A 98 4.95 -0.01 -4.41
CA ASN A 98 5.09 0.94 -5.49
C ASN A 98 4.94 2.40 -5.06
N HIS A 99 4.09 2.68 -4.10
CA HIS A 99 3.75 4.06 -3.73
C HIS A 99 3.40 4.21 -2.26
N THR A 100 3.42 5.45 -1.80
CA THR A 100 2.95 5.90 -0.47
C THR A 100 1.83 6.91 -0.64
N GLY A 101 1.21 7.31 0.45
CA GLY A 101 0.38 8.53 0.46
C GLY A 101 1.23 9.79 0.28
N ASN A 102 0.59 10.91 -0.07
CA ASN A 102 1.29 12.17 -0.35
C ASN A 102 1.66 13.01 0.89
N PHE A 103 1.70 12.39 2.04
CA PHE A 103 2.30 12.95 3.26
C PHE A 103 3.79 12.58 3.41
N GLY A 104 4.31 11.76 2.51
CA GLY A 104 5.58 11.10 2.65
C GLY A 104 5.49 9.91 3.61
N GLU A 105 6.42 9.02 3.52
CA GLU A 105 6.49 7.86 4.42
C GLU A 105 7.43 8.16 5.58
N ALA A 106 7.02 7.78 6.77
CA ALA A 106 7.64 8.16 8.05
C ALA A 106 9.15 7.85 8.15
N THR A 107 9.62 6.81 7.46
CA THR A 107 11.02 6.38 7.47
C THR A 107 11.77 6.83 6.22
N LEU A 108 11.12 6.78 5.05
CA LEU A 108 11.79 7.04 3.77
C LEU A 108 11.98 8.54 3.51
N ALA A 109 10.94 9.34 3.71
CA ALA A 109 11.01 10.79 3.54
C ALA A 109 9.96 11.48 4.41
N PRO A 110 10.19 11.57 5.72
CA PRO A 110 9.24 12.16 6.63
C PRO A 110 9.11 13.67 6.41
N MET A 111 7.94 14.10 5.97
CA MET A 111 7.58 15.53 5.87
C MET A 111 6.56 15.93 6.91
N PHE A 112 5.87 14.96 7.49
CA PHE A 112 4.83 15.12 8.49
C PHE A 112 5.04 14.19 9.66
N THR A 113 4.54 14.60 10.81
CA THR A 113 4.26 13.71 11.94
C THR A 113 2.76 13.45 12.01
N LYS A 114 2.38 12.31 12.56
CA LYS A 114 0.98 11.97 12.79
C LYS A 114 0.66 12.18 14.27
N GLU A 115 -0.17 13.18 14.56
CA GLU A 115 -0.56 13.54 15.91
C GLU A 115 -2.07 13.36 16.08
N TYR A 116 -2.48 12.64 17.12
CA TYR A 116 -3.89 12.45 17.44
C TYR A 116 -4.09 12.19 18.93
N ASN A 117 -5.25 12.62 19.44
CA ASN A 117 -5.67 12.37 20.80
C ASN A 117 -6.79 11.32 20.87
N THR A 118 -7.54 11.15 19.79
CA THR A 118 -8.67 10.22 19.69
C THR A 118 -8.69 9.56 18.32
N LEU A 119 -9.37 8.41 18.19
CA LEU A 119 -9.57 7.76 16.90
C LEU A 119 -10.27 8.67 15.89
N LYS A 120 -11.13 9.58 16.35
CA LYS A 120 -11.79 10.55 15.49
C LYS A 120 -10.81 11.53 14.83
N ASP A 121 -9.72 11.85 15.50
CA ASP A 121 -8.70 12.75 14.94
C ASP A 121 -7.99 12.09 13.76
N LEU A 122 -7.89 10.75 13.75
CA LEU A 122 -7.32 9.97 12.64
C LEU A 122 -8.16 10.01 11.37
N GLU A 123 -9.43 10.35 11.47
CA GLU A 123 -10.33 10.51 10.33
C GLU A 123 -10.12 11.84 9.59
N SER A 124 -9.36 12.75 10.19
CA SER A 124 -9.07 14.07 9.63
C SER A 124 -7.63 14.14 9.15
N VAL A 125 -7.41 14.86 8.04
CA VAL A 125 -6.06 15.27 7.61
C VAL A 125 -5.37 16.19 8.63
N ASN A 126 -6.15 16.80 9.54
CA ASN A 126 -5.61 17.66 10.59
C ASN A 126 -4.75 16.92 11.63
N CYS A 127 -4.78 15.59 11.66
CA CYS A 127 -3.86 14.81 12.47
C CYS A 127 -2.43 14.79 11.89
N MET A 128 -2.24 15.25 10.66
CA MET A 128 -0.96 15.31 9.99
C MET A 128 -0.36 16.70 10.15
N VAL A 129 0.75 16.79 10.87
CA VAL A 129 1.44 18.04 11.19
C VAL A 129 2.77 18.07 10.46
N PRO A 130 3.05 19.15 9.69
CA PRO A 130 4.37 19.29 9.05
C PRO A 130 5.48 19.25 10.10
N ILE A 131 6.52 18.47 9.84
CA ILE A 131 7.70 18.41 10.71
C ILE A 131 8.33 19.81 10.75
N PRO A 132 8.50 20.43 11.93
CA PRO A 132 9.15 21.71 12.05
C PRO A 132 10.55 21.69 11.40
N ASP A 133 10.89 22.77 10.70
CA ASP A 133 12.17 22.90 9.97
C ASP A 133 12.42 21.91 8.83
N SER A 134 11.43 21.05 8.51
CA SER A 134 11.48 20.23 7.30
C SER A 134 11.49 21.12 6.05
N ASP A 135 11.94 20.57 4.94
CA ASP A 135 11.92 21.30 3.68
C ASP A 135 10.49 21.59 3.22
N PHE A 136 9.54 20.72 3.57
CA PHE A 136 8.12 21.00 3.36
C PHE A 136 7.67 22.25 4.14
N ALA A 137 7.93 22.29 5.45
CA ALA A 137 7.55 23.43 6.29
C ALA A 137 8.20 24.73 5.85
N LYS A 138 9.43 24.70 5.37
CA LYS A 138 10.13 25.87 4.81
C LYS A 138 9.49 26.35 3.50
N THR A 139 9.07 25.42 2.65
CA THR A 139 8.44 25.71 1.36
C THR A 139 7.02 26.24 1.52
N PHE A 140 6.30 25.72 2.49
CA PHE A 140 4.90 26.06 2.78
C PHE A 140 4.71 26.50 4.23
N PRO A 141 5.27 27.64 4.64
CA PRO A 141 5.24 28.09 6.05
C PRO A 141 3.82 28.37 6.58
N ASP A 142 2.89 28.64 5.69
CA ASP A 142 1.49 28.90 6.02
C ASP A 142 0.55 27.69 5.81
N TYR A 143 1.12 26.49 5.68
CA TYR A 143 0.38 25.28 5.32
C TYR A 143 -0.89 25.06 6.14
N ASP A 144 -0.82 25.23 7.46
CA ASP A 144 -1.95 24.99 8.37
C ASP A 144 -3.09 26.01 8.17
N SER A 145 -2.79 27.16 7.58
CA SER A 145 -3.78 28.20 7.26
C SER A 145 -4.42 28.03 5.88
N LEU A 146 -3.88 27.14 5.06
CA LEU A 146 -4.40 26.89 3.73
C LEU A 146 -5.74 26.13 3.79
N ALA A 147 -6.64 26.44 2.86
CA ALA A 147 -7.83 25.64 2.67
C ALA A 147 -7.46 24.21 2.21
N PRO A 148 -8.25 23.17 2.54
CA PRO A 148 -7.91 21.76 2.29
C PRO A 148 -7.46 21.43 0.86
N GLY A 149 -8.09 22.05 -0.14
CA GLY A 149 -7.69 21.86 -1.54
C GLY A 149 -6.30 22.41 -1.86
N TYR A 150 -5.90 23.51 -1.24
CA TYR A 150 -4.54 24.07 -1.39
C TYR A 150 -3.51 23.27 -0.58
N GLN A 151 -3.89 22.75 0.59
CA GLN A 151 -3.03 21.82 1.34
C GLN A 151 -2.74 20.57 0.53
N TYR A 152 -3.76 19.99 -0.10
CA TYR A 152 -3.60 18.87 -1.02
C TYR A 152 -2.64 19.20 -2.17
N GLN A 153 -2.82 20.35 -2.83
CA GLN A 153 -1.95 20.78 -3.93
C GLN A 153 -0.50 21.02 -3.46
N ALA A 154 -0.31 21.56 -2.27
CA ALA A 154 1.03 21.75 -1.71
C ALA A 154 1.75 20.40 -1.55
N ARG A 155 1.08 19.40 -0.96
CA ARG A 155 1.66 18.05 -0.82
C ARG A 155 1.92 17.39 -2.18
N LEU A 156 0.96 17.49 -3.08
CA LEU A 156 1.09 16.94 -4.44
C LEU A 156 2.28 17.55 -5.18
N ASN A 157 2.43 18.85 -5.11
CA ASN A 157 3.48 19.56 -5.83
C ASN A 157 4.86 19.24 -5.28
N ILE A 158 5.00 19.10 -3.95
CA ILE A 158 6.30 18.79 -3.37
C ILE A 158 6.79 17.39 -3.73
N MET A 159 5.89 16.44 -3.90
CA MET A 159 6.28 15.05 -4.24
C MET A 159 6.36 14.81 -5.75
N LYS A 160 5.74 15.63 -6.55
CA LYS A 160 5.60 15.45 -8.00
C LYS A 160 6.44 16.45 -8.81
N ASP A 161 6.61 17.65 -8.32
CA ASP A 161 7.37 18.68 -9.05
C ASP A 161 8.86 18.54 -8.80
N THR A 162 9.56 17.92 -9.75
CA THR A 162 11.02 17.76 -9.74
C THR A 162 11.79 19.08 -9.72
N LYS A 163 11.11 20.21 -9.93
CA LYS A 163 11.73 21.54 -9.82
C LYS A 163 11.54 22.14 -8.43
N ALA A 164 10.43 21.87 -7.77
CA ALA A 164 10.17 22.26 -6.39
C ALA A 164 10.89 21.33 -5.41
N LEU A 165 11.10 20.10 -5.82
CA LEU A 165 11.93 19.08 -5.21
C LEU A 165 13.17 18.93 -6.07
N ASP A 166 13.99 19.95 -6.14
CA ASP A 166 15.34 19.63 -6.58
C ASP A 166 15.78 18.45 -5.70
N SER A 167 15.97 17.30 -6.34
CA SER A 167 16.15 15.99 -5.69
C SER A 167 17.24 16.00 -4.59
N GLY A 168 18.02 17.04 -4.52
CA GLY A 168 18.98 17.28 -3.49
C GLY A 168 18.42 17.80 -2.17
N ASP A 169 17.29 18.51 -2.17
CA ASP A 169 16.87 19.29 -1.01
C ASP A 169 15.88 18.57 -0.09
N HIS A 170 15.00 17.72 -0.64
CA HIS A 170 13.91 17.11 0.12
C HIS A 170 14.02 15.59 0.24
N ASP A 171 14.52 14.92 -0.80
CA ASP A 171 14.78 13.47 -0.80
C ASP A 171 16.23 13.24 -1.27
N THR A 172 17.16 13.54 -0.38
CA THR A 172 18.61 13.44 -0.66
C THR A 172 19.10 12.03 -0.97
N GLU A 173 18.28 11.02 -0.66
CA GLU A 173 18.61 9.62 -0.87
C GLU A 173 17.91 9.01 -2.09
N ASN A 174 17.10 9.78 -2.80
CA ASN A 174 16.27 9.34 -3.93
C ASN A 174 15.35 8.16 -3.55
N ASN A 175 14.64 8.27 -2.45
CA ASN A 175 13.68 7.27 -2.01
C ASN A 175 12.41 7.26 -2.87
N TYR A 176 12.17 8.34 -3.62
CA TYR A 176 11.09 8.48 -4.58
C TYR A 176 11.63 8.80 -5.97
N HIS A 177 10.88 8.46 -7.02
CA HIS A 177 11.30 8.72 -8.40
C HIS A 177 11.16 10.19 -8.82
N HIS A 178 10.33 10.97 -8.15
CA HIS A 178 10.07 12.39 -8.45
C HIS A 178 9.77 12.64 -9.93
N TYR A 179 9.07 11.73 -10.56
CA TYR A 179 8.67 11.85 -11.93
C TYR A 179 7.21 12.31 -12.04
N LYS A 180 6.83 12.85 -13.19
CA LYS A 180 5.44 13.21 -13.48
C LYS A 180 4.52 11.98 -13.54
N ASP A 181 3.24 12.22 -13.81
CA ASP A 181 2.27 11.15 -14.02
C ASP A 181 2.77 10.12 -15.03
N LEU A 182 2.51 8.86 -14.72
CA LEU A 182 2.87 7.75 -15.59
C LEU A 182 2.09 7.78 -16.92
N SER A 183 2.63 7.10 -17.90
CA SER A 183 1.89 6.66 -19.09
C SER A 183 1.75 5.15 -19.06
N TRP A 184 0.52 4.68 -19.09
CA TRP A 184 0.18 3.26 -18.92
C TRP A 184 0.80 2.33 -19.96
N GLU A 185 1.09 2.85 -21.15
CA GLU A 185 1.63 2.12 -22.29
C GLU A 185 3.08 2.47 -22.59
N SER A 186 3.83 2.98 -21.63
CA SER A 186 5.23 3.34 -21.82
C SER A 186 6.10 2.86 -20.65
N PRO A 187 7.43 2.86 -20.79
CA PRO A 187 8.34 2.53 -19.70
C PRO A 187 8.15 3.39 -18.43
N THR A 188 7.57 4.59 -18.57
CA THR A 188 7.27 5.45 -17.41
C THR A 188 6.17 4.90 -16.52
N VAL A 189 5.53 3.80 -16.90
CA VAL A 189 4.61 3.04 -16.04
C VAL A 189 5.28 2.57 -14.73
N GLN A 190 6.61 2.44 -14.72
CA GLN A 190 7.40 1.95 -13.58
C GLN A 190 8.13 3.06 -12.81
N THR A 191 8.04 4.30 -13.25
CA THR A 191 8.73 5.43 -12.60
C THR A 191 7.86 6.67 -12.48
N GLY A 192 6.65 6.60 -12.99
CA GLY A 192 5.70 7.71 -12.97
C GLY A 192 4.62 7.49 -11.92
N GLN A 193 4.13 8.60 -11.40
CA GLN A 193 3.11 8.62 -10.36
C GLN A 193 1.77 8.11 -10.88
N ILE A 194 1.18 7.12 -10.20
CA ILE A 194 -0.06 6.48 -10.64
C ILE A 194 -1.29 7.38 -10.44
N ALA A 195 -1.28 8.15 -9.35
CA ALA A 195 -2.33 9.11 -9.02
C ALA A 195 -1.74 10.28 -8.21
N GLY A 196 -2.51 11.36 -8.07
CA GLY A 196 -2.03 12.56 -7.39
C GLY A 196 -1.73 12.41 -5.90
N ASP A 197 -2.24 11.38 -5.28
CA ASP A 197 -2.07 11.03 -3.88
C ASP A 197 -1.27 9.74 -3.66
N CYS A 198 -0.80 9.11 -4.74
CA CYS A 198 0.04 7.91 -4.72
C CYS A 198 1.46 8.27 -5.18
N VAL A 199 2.33 8.62 -4.25
CA VAL A 199 3.69 9.05 -4.55
C VAL A 199 4.58 7.87 -4.87
N ASP A 200 5.23 7.90 -6.03
CA ASP A 200 5.96 6.78 -6.59
C ASP A 200 7.30 6.52 -5.87
N VAL A 201 7.41 5.36 -5.26
CA VAL A 201 8.59 4.94 -4.49
C VAL A 201 9.68 4.42 -5.43
N ASN A 202 10.91 4.84 -5.21
CA ASN A 202 12.05 4.30 -5.95
C ASN A 202 12.41 2.88 -5.44
N THR A 203 11.67 1.91 -5.93
CA THR A 203 11.82 0.50 -5.53
C THR A 203 13.15 -0.12 -5.95
N GLU A 204 13.88 0.49 -6.89
CA GLU A 204 15.23 0.12 -7.33
C GLU A 204 16.32 0.59 -6.37
N ASN A 205 16.02 1.54 -5.48
CA ASN A 205 16.98 2.01 -4.49
C ASN A 205 17.23 0.90 -3.45
N PRO A 206 18.48 0.43 -3.29
CA PRO A 206 18.79 -0.64 -2.34
C PRO A 206 18.40 -0.35 -0.89
N LYS A 207 18.45 0.91 -0.45
CA LYS A 207 18.03 1.30 0.91
C LYS A 207 16.51 1.17 1.08
N VAL A 208 15.75 1.58 0.09
CA VAL A 208 14.30 1.41 0.06
C VAL A 208 13.95 -0.07 0.07
N ALA A 209 14.62 -0.85 -0.78
CA ALA A 209 14.41 -2.29 -0.84
C ALA A 209 14.76 -2.99 0.48
N GLU A 210 15.83 -2.59 1.16
CA GLU A 210 16.22 -3.12 2.47
C GLU A 210 15.15 -2.80 3.53
N TYR A 211 14.67 -1.55 3.56
CA TYR A 211 13.62 -1.12 4.47
C TYR A 211 12.34 -1.91 4.25
N LEU A 212 11.81 -1.94 3.03
CA LEU A 212 10.58 -2.65 2.70
C LEU A 212 10.68 -4.16 2.93
N ASN A 213 11.85 -4.76 2.63
CA ASN A 213 12.10 -6.18 2.92
C ASN A 213 12.10 -6.48 4.42
N THR A 214 12.63 -5.58 5.23
CA THR A 214 12.62 -5.72 6.69
C THR A 214 11.18 -5.67 7.19
N VAL A 215 10.45 -4.65 6.83
CA VAL A 215 9.06 -4.44 7.26
C VAL A 215 8.15 -5.59 6.84
N TYR A 216 8.15 -5.94 5.56
CA TYR A 216 7.30 -7.04 5.09
C TYR A 216 7.80 -8.41 5.57
N GLY A 217 9.11 -8.54 5.84
CA GLY A 217 9.66 -9.70 6.53
C GLY A 217 9.10 -9.88 7.95
N ASP A 218 8.84 -8.80 8.67
CA ASP A 218 8.22 -8.83 9.99
C ASP A 218 6.78 -9.34 9.92
N TYR A 219 5.98 -8.91 8.93
CA TYR A 219 4.64 -9.46 8.71
C TYR A 219 4.66 -10.96 8.35
N ILE A 220 5.64 -11.41 7.57
CA ILE A 220 5.83 -12.85 7.31
C ILE A 220 6.15 -13.58 8.62
N ASN A 221 7.02 -13.02 9.45
CA ASN A 221 7.39 -13.61 10.75
C ASN A 221 6.21 -13.63 11.73
N MET A 222 5.26 -12.72 11.63
CA MET A 222 4.00 -12.77 12.37
C MET A 222 3.12 -13.95 11.95
N GLY A 223 3.35 -14.53 10.78
CA GLY A 223 2.61 -15.70 10.30
C GLY A 223 1.69 -15.42 9.12
N VAL A 224 1.81 -14.27 8.44
CA VAL A 224 1.12 -14.03 7.17
C VAL A 224 1.50 -15.12 6.18
N ASP A 225 0.53 -15.75 5.54
CA ASP A 225 0.74 -16.92 4.68
C ASP A 225 1.09 -16.58 3.23
N ALA A 226 0.65 -15.42 2.77
CA ALA A 226 0.87 -14.98 1.40
C ALA A 226 0.77 -13.46 1.29
N PHE A 227 1.40 -12.91 0.25
CA PHE A 227 1.17 -11.53 -0.18
C PHE A 227 0.39 -11.48 -1.49
N ARG A 228 -0.61 -10.60 -1.53
CA ARG A 228 -1.10 -10.02 -2.78
C ARG A 228 -0.40 -8.68 -2.96
N MET A 229 0.36 -8.51 -4.01
CA MET A 229 1.06 -7.26 -4.30
C MET A 229 0.21 -6.38 -5.19
N ASP A 230 -0.22 -5.26 -4.65
CA ASP A 230 -0.85 -4.19 -5.39
C ASP A 230 0.12 -3.59 -6.40
N THR A 231 -0.39 -3.15 -7.55
CA THR A 231 0.40 -2.40 -8.53
C THR A 231 1.71 -3.08 -8.96
N GLU A 232 1.77 -4.42 -9.04
CA GLU A 232 2.98 -5.15 -9.48
C GLU A 232 3.46 -4.69 -10.86
N LYS A 233 2.56 -4.33 -11.75
CA LYS A 233 2.87 -3.78 -13.06
C LYS A 233 3.80 -2.56 -13.01
N HIS A 234 3.72 -1.79 -11.92
CA HIS A 234 4.44 -0.53 -11.75
C HIS A 234 5.82 -0.71 -11.11
N VAL A 235 6.18 -1.93 -10.75
CA VAL A 235 7.53 -2.27 -10.27
C VAL A 235 8.23 -3.13 -11.30
N SER A 236 9.50 -2.85 -11.57
CA SER A 236 10.22 -3.61 -12.58
C SER A 236 10.41 -5.07 -12.15
N ARG A 237 10.21 -6.01 -13.10
CA ARG A 237 10.44 -7.43 -12.85
C ARG A 237 11.87 -7.72 -12.38
N LEU A 238 12.84 -6.97 -12.90
CA LEU A 238 14.22 -7.10 -12.46
C LEU A 238 14.37 -6.76 -10.97
N THR A 239 13.77 -5.67 -10.54
CA THR A 239 13.74 -5.23 -9.14
C THR A 239 13.08 -6.26 -8.24
N LEU A 240 11.92 -6.78 -8.62
CA LEU A 240 11.24 -7.84 -7.87
C LEU A 240 12.10 -9.09 -7.72
N ASN A 241 12.72 -9.55 -8.80
CA ASN A 241 13.57 -10.74 -8.80
C ASN A 241 14.92 -10.54 -8.08
N GLN A 242 15.42 -9.31 -8.03
CA GLN A 242 16.70 -9.02 -7.42
C GLN A 242 16.58 -8.74 -5.93
N PHE A 243 15.56 -7.99 -5.50
CA PHE A 243 15.49 -7.50 -4.13
C PHE A 243 14.38 -8.16 -3.31
N TYR A 244 13.15 -8.26 -3.84
CA TYR A 244 11.98 -8.56 -3.03
C TYR A 244 11.67 -10.05 -2.93
N PHE A 245 11.45 -10.74 -4.04
CA PHE A 245 11.07 -12.16 -4.01
C PHE A 245 12.09 -13.05 -3.31
N PRO A 246 13.41 -12.90 -3.54
CA PRO A 246 14.38 -13.72 -2.81
C PRO A 246 14.35 -13.52 -1.29
N SER A 247 14.11 -12.29 -0.84
CA SER A 247 14.02 -11.95 0.58
C SER A 247 12.77 -12.57 1.20
N TRP A 248 11.61 -12.33 0.61
CA TRP A 248 10.33 -12.81 1.14
C TRP A 248 10.21 -14.33 1.12
N LEU A 249 10.64 -14.98 0.04
CA LEU A 249 10.63 -16.45 -0.05
C LEU A 249 11.63 -17.09 0.91
N LYS A 250 12.75 -16.42 1.19
CA LYS A 250 13.70 -16.90 2.20
C LYS A 250 13.08 -16.83 3.60
N THR A 251 12.37 -15.76 3.93
CA THR A 251 11.73 -15.56 5.25
C THR A 251 10.53 -16.49 5.42
N GLY A 252 9.64 -16.52 4.44
CA GLY A 252 8.38 -17.30 4.50
C GLY A 252 8.53 -18.78 4.16
N GLY A 253 9.66 -19.15 3.55
CA GLY A 253 9.94 -20.53 3.17
C GLY A 253 9.13 -21.02 1.97
N LYS A 254 9.22 -22.31 1.70
CA LYS A 254 8.67 -22.94 0.48
C LYS A 254 7.14 -22.87 0.32
N ASN A 255 6.42 -22.59 1.38
CA ASN A 255 4.97 -22.54 1.39
C ASN A 255 4.44 -21.10 1.32
N PHE A 256 5.33 -20.12 1.39
CA PHE A 256 4.95 -18.72 1.24
C PHE A 256 4.67 -18.41 -0.23
N TYR A 257 3.59 -17.71 -0.48
CA TYR A 257 3.15 -17.41 -1.84
C TYR A 257 3.02 -15.90 -2.05
N VAL A 258 3.40 -15.44 -3.23
CA VAL A 258 3.23 -14.06 -3.67
C VAL A 258 2.55 -14.07 -5.02
N PHE A 259 1.53 -13.26 -5.17
CA PHE A 259 0.91 -12.97 -6.45
C PHE A 259 0.61 -11.48 -6.55
N GLY A 260 0.60 -10.95 -7.74
CA GLY A 260 0.48 -9.52 -7.94
C GLY A 260 -0.66 -9.11 -8.87
N GLU A 261 -1.02 -7.85 -8.75
CA GLU A 261 -1.92 -7.20 -9.67
C GLU A 261 -1.15 -6.65 -10.86
N VAL A 262 -1.33 -7.27 -12.02
CA VAL A 262 -0.81 -6.76 -13.29
C VAL A 262 -1.98 -6.35 -14.16
N CYS A 263 -2.49 -5.14 -13.93
CA CYS A 263 -3.59 -4.59 -14.70
C CYS A 263 -3.12 -4.28 -16.12
N THR A 264 -3.45 -5.15 -17.07
CA THR A 264 -3.27 -4.89 -18.50
C THR A 264 -4.65 -4.75 -19.13
N ARG A 265 -4.83 -3.72 -19.92
CA ARG A 265 -6.11 -3.47 -20.59
C ARG A 265 -6.17 -4.02 -22.02
N VAL A 266 -5.00 -4.35 -22.59
CA VAL A 266 -4.90 -4.76 -23.99
C VAL A 266 -3.82 -5.84 -24.14
N SER A 267 -4.21 -7.04 -24.49
CA SER A 267 -3.30 -8.15 -24.78
C SER A 267 -2.32 -7.86 -25.94
N GLU A 268 -2.67 -6.93 -26.81
CA GLU A 268 -1.85 -6.47 -27.93
C GLU A 268 -0.51 -5.88 -27.50
N PHE A 269 -0.40 -5.33 -26.29
CA PHE A 269 0.87 -4.78 -25.79
C PHE A 269 1.97 -5.82 -25.73
N TRP A 270 1.64 -7.06 -25.48
CA TRP A 270 2.59 -8.15 -25.56
C TRP A 270 3.21 -8.25 -26.97
N ASN A 271 2.41 -8.13 -28.00
CA ASN A 271 2.84 -8.25 -29.38
C ASN A 271 3.63 -7.02 -29.88
N HIS A 272 3.52 -5.88 -29.18
CA HIS A 272 4.25 -4.67 -29.52
C HIS A 272 5.60 -4.55 -28.82
N ASN A 273 6.10 -5.62 -28.21
CA ASN A 273 7.38 -5.66 -27.50
C ASN A 273 7.46 -4.67 -26.32
N ILE A 274 6.37 -4.54 -25.56
CA ILE A 274 6.35 -3.81 -24.28
C ILE A 274 6.10 -4.81 -23.13
N PRO A 275 6.96 -5.82 -22.97
CA PRO A 275 6.71 -6.93 -22.06
C PRO A 275 6.69 -6.48 -20.59
N ALA A 276 7.38 -5.38 -20.27
CA ALA A 276 7.46 -4.86 -18.91
C ALA A 276 6.12 -4.33 -18.36
N ILE A 277 5.11 -4.18 -19.20
CA ILE A 277 3.80 -3.63 -18.82
C ILE A 277 2.65 -4.60 -19.11
N SER A 278 2.95 -5.84 -19.49
CA SER A 278 1.93 -6.84 -19.80
C SER A 278 1.92 -7.98 -18.78
N ALA A 279 0.73 -8.47 -18.42
CA ALA A 279 0.57 -9.56 -17.47
C ALA A 279 1.44 -10.79 -17.77
N PRO A 280 1.54 -11.28 -19.00
CA PRO A 280 2.37 -12.45 -19.32
C PRO A 280 3.84 -12.30 -18.94
N PHE A 281 4.35 -11.09 -18.86
CA PHE A 281 5.73 -10.82 -18.48
C PHE A 281 6.06 -11.22 -17.04
N TYR A 282 5.06 -11.22 -16.16
CA TYR A 282 5.21 -11.52 -14.73
C TYR A 282 4.90 -12.97 -14.37
N THR A 283 4.59 -13.81 -15.36
CA THR A 283 4.22 -15.21 -15.12
C THR A 283 5.22 -16.17 -15.74
N TRP A 284 5.30 -17.39 -15.21
CA TRP A 284 6.04 -18.48 -15.82
C TRP A 284 5.38 -18.99 -17.11
N ALA A 285 4.12 -18.63 -17.33
CA ALA A 285 3.35 -18.99 -18.49
C ALA A 285 3.50 -17.99 -19.66
N GLU A 286 4.32 -16.98 -19.52
CA GLU A 286 4.48 -15.89 -20.47
C GLU A 286 4.87 -16.31 -21.89
N THR A 287 5.56 -17.44 -22.02
CA THR A 287 5.99 -17.99 -23.31
C THR A 287 4.99 -19.00 -23.91
N ASP A 288 4.00 -19.41 -23.16
CA ASP A 288 2.97 -20.34 -23.64
C ASP A 288 1.76 -19.54 -24.17
N SER A 289 1.58 -19.55 -25.48
CA SER A 289 0.50 -18.83 -26.15
C SER A 289 -0.90 -19.18 -25.65
N LYS A 290 -1.09 -20.38 -25.11
CA LYS A 290 -2.33 -20.82 -24.50
C LYS A 290 -2.66 -19.98 -23.26
N TYR A 291 -1.68 -19.69 -22.43
CA TYR A 291 -1.87 -18.86 -21.22
C TYR A 291 -1.92 -17.37 -21.56
N ILE A 292 -1.09 -16.91 -22.50
CA ILE A 292 -1.15 -15.55 -22.99
C ILE A 292 -2.55 -15.22 -23.51
N ASN A 293 -3.14 -16.09 -24.30
CA ASN A 293 -4.49 -15.91 -24.83
C ASN A 293 -5.58 -16.01 -23.75
N ALA A 294 -5.32 -16.74 -22.66
CA ALA A 294 -6.26 -16.91 -21.55
C ALA A 294 -6.26 -15.73 -20.57
N LEU A 295 -5.18 -14.94 -20.53
CA LEU A 295 -5.07 -13.80 -19.61
C LEU A 295 -5.96 -12.62 -20.00
N GLY A 296 -6.41 -12.55 -21.26
CA GLY A 296 -7.35 -11.53 -21.70
C GLY A 296 -6.82 -10.10 -21.57
N ASP A 297 -7.74 -9.18 -21.41
CA ASP A 297 -7.49 -7.74 -21.34
C ASP A 297 -7.56 -7.18 -19.88
N ASP A 298 -7.73 -8.04 -18.89
CA ASP A 298 -7.85 -7.66 -17.47
C ASP A 298 -6.58 -7.98 -16.68
#